data_49abef04561440a127c11a0f26a5c513
#
_entry.id   49abef04561440a127c11a0f26a5c513
#
_cell.length_a   1.000
_cell.length_b   1.000
_cell.length_c   1.000
_cell.angle_alpha   90.00
_cell.angle_beta   90.00
_cell.angle_gamma   90.00
#
_symmetry.space_group_name_H-M   'P 1'
#
loop_
_entity.id
_entity.type
_entity.pdbx_description
1 polymer ?
#
loop_
_entity_poly.entity_id
_entity_poly.type
_entity_poly.pdbx_seq_one_letter_code
_entity_poly.pdbx_strand_id
1 'polypeptide(L)'
;MAETSDFKAKPPAGIDPVGASREGASLYELIREDIIEGRLAANERLVVTDLARRHGTSTNPVREALQLLRGEGFVTFVANRGARVRPIDQDFVRDIYEIGVLIEPALTRWFVNMATGEDIAELERLQGLIEENNFADTFRHSELDTAFHTVMYQRHYNRHAAELWWKHREVLRAVSRRFNFTLARRAAIMREHRELIAHVKAGEADKAAELISRHVEGSGRHVLEQMRARNAARAG
;
A
#
# COMPACT_ATOMS: atom_id res chain seq x y z
N MET A 1 -18.41 19.48 28.57
CA MET A 1 -18.71 18.12 28.08
C MET A 1 -18.73 18.19 26.57
N ALA A 2 -17.64 17.83 25.91
CA ALA A 2 -17.55 17.80 24.46
C ALA A 2 -17.75 16.33 24.06
N GLU A 3 -18.78 16.08 23.25
CA GLU A 3 -19.05 14.79 22.66
C GLU A 3 -17.85 14.36 21.80
N THR A 4 -17.19 13.30 22.22
CA THR A 4 -16.21 12.59 21.40
C THR A 4 -16.98 11.88 20.30
N SER A 5 -17.06 12.51 19.14
CA SER A 5 -17.54 11.89 17.92
C SER A 5 -16.66 10.68 17.60
N ASP A 6 -17.24 9.50 17.75
CA ASP A 6 -16.68 8.19 17.38
C ASP A 6 -16.55 8.10 15.84
N PHE A 7 -15.59 8.81 15.28
CA PHE A 7 -15.28 8.74 13.86
C PHE A 7 -14.26 7.60 13.63
N LYS A 8 -14.76 6.36 13.65
CA LYS A 8 -14.01 5.24 13.08
C LYS A 8 -13.84 5.52 11.60
N ALA A 9 -12.64 5.94 11.19
CA ALA A 9 -12.26 5.92 9.79
C ALA A 9 -12.37 4.47 9.31
N LYS A 10 -13.49 4.16 8.65
CA LYS A 10 -13.64 2.90 7.95
C LYS A 10 -12.58 2.92 6.85
N PRO A 11 -11.68 1.91 6.75
CA PRO A 11 -10.91 1.74 5.53
C PRO A 11 -11.91 1.74 4.38
N PRO A 12 -11.59 2.31 3.22
CA PRO A 12 -12.47 2.24 2.08
C PRO A 12 -12.91 0.79 1.92
N ALA A 13 -14.21 0.55 1.79
CA ALA A 13 -14.82 -0.77 1.78
C ALA A 13 -14.05 -1.68 0.81
N GLY A 14 -13.48 -2.78 1.32
CA GLY A 14 -12.75 -3.73 0.48
C GLY A 14 -11.52 -4.37 1.13
N ILE A 15 -11.38 -4.32 2.45
CA ILE A 15 -10.38 -5.17 3.13
C ILE A 15 -11.15 -6.21 3.94
N ASP A 16 -11.57 -7.27 3.26
CA ASP A 16 -11.76 -8.55 3.94
C ASP A 16 -10.38 -9.23 4.03
N PRO A 17 -9.90 -9.52 5.23
CA PRO A 17 -8.70 -10.32 5.40
C PRO A 17 -9.08 -11.77 5.07
N VAL A 18 -8.44 -12.32 4.08
CA VAL A 18 -8.43 -13.74 3.69
C VAL A 18 -9.06 -14.03 2.32
N GLY A 19 -8.20 -14.33 1.34
CA GLY A 19 -8.43 -15.33 0.32
C GLY A 19 -9.67 -15.15 -0.57
N ALA A 20 -9.89 -13.98 -1.15
CA ALA A 20 -10.90 -13.86 -2.19
C ALA A 20 -10.44 -14.57 -3.46
N SER A 21 -11.00 -15.72 -3.72
CA SER A 21 -11.08 -16.28 -5.07
C SER A 21 -11.67 -15.21 -6.00
N ARG A 22 -11.28 -15.19 -7.28
CA ARG A 22 -11.79 -14.24 -8.30
C ARG A 22 -13.33 -14.10 -8.37
N GLU A 23 -14.07 -15.03 -7.80
CA GLU A 23 -15.54 -15.07 -7.82
C GLU A 23 -16.24 -14.10 -6.87
N GLY A 24 -15.50 -13.39 -5.99
CA GLY A 24 -16.06 -12.40 -5.06
C GLY A 24 -15.46 -11.00 -5.19
N ALA A 25 -14.48 -10.80 -6.09
CA ALA A 25 -13.80 -9.52 -6.22
C ALA A 25 -14.70 -8.43 -6.81
N SER A 26 -14.65 -7.23 -6.24
CA SER A 26 -15.37 -6.07 -6.79
C SER A 26 -14.81 -5.69 -8.16
N LEU A 27 -15.61 -5.03 -9.00
CA LEU A 27 -15.15 -4.54 -10.31
C LEU A 27 -13.91 -3.64 -10.21
N TYR A 28 -13.84 -2.84 -9.15
CA TYR A 28 -12.67 -2.02 -8.82
C TYR A 28 -11.42 -2.89 -8.64
N GLU A 29 -11.48 -3.96 -7.86
CA GLU A 29 -10.36 -4.88 -7.62
C GLU A 29 -9.93 -5.58 -8.91
N LEU A 30 -10.89 -6.03 -9.72
CA LEU A 30 -10.61 -6.68 -11.01
C LEU A 30 -9.87 -5.74 -11.96
N ILE A 31 -10.33 -4.49 -12.12
CA ILE A 31 -9.66 -3.51 -12.99
C ILE A 31 -8.29 -3.13 -12.42
N ARG A 32 -8.17 -2.96 -11.09
CA ARG A 32 -6.90 -2.68 -10.43
C ARG A 32 -5.88 -3.79 -10.69
N GLU A 33 -6.29 -5.03 -10.53
CA GLU A 33 -5.44 -6.19 -10.81
C GLU A 33 -5.03 -6.26 -12.29
N ASP A 34 -5.95 -5.98 -13.22
CA ASP A 34 -5.64 -5.90 -14.65
C ASP A 34 -4.56 -4.85 -14.97
N ILE A 35 -4.57 -3.71 -14.27
CA ILE A 35 -3.53 -2.68 -14.37
C ILE A 35 -2.22 -3.17 -13.78
N ILE A 36 -2.25 -3.75 -12.59
CA ILE A 36 -1.06 -4.22 -11.87
C ILE A 36 -0.36 -5.32 -12.67
N GLU A 37 -1.10 -6.27 -13.22
CA GLU A 37 -0.54 -7.38 -14.01
C GLU A 37 -0.19 -6.98 -15.45
N GLY A 38 -0.53 -5.75 -15.86
CA GLY A 38 -0.24 -5.23 -17.19
C GLY A 38 -1.15 -5.79 -18.29
N ARG A 39 -2.29 -6.39 -17.93
CA ARG A 39 -3.37 -6.73 -18.87
C ARG A 39 -4.05 -5.48 -19.44
N LEU A 40 -4.06 -4.41 -18.68
CA LEU A 40 -4.29 -3.04 -19.14
C LEU A 40 -2.94 -2.34 -19.14
N ALA A 41 -2.44 -2.00 -20.32
CA ALA A 41 -1.09 -1.50 -20.50
C ALA A 41 -0.94 -0.06 -20.00
N ALA A 42 0.28 0.33 -19.62
CA ALA A 42 0.60 1.72 -19.30
C ALA A 42 0.20 2.66 -20.44
N ASN A 43 -0.44 3.79 -20.10
CA ASN A 43 -1.03 4.76 -21.03
C ASN A 43 -2.22 4.26 -21.86
N GLU A 44 -2.65 3.01 -21.69
CA GLU A 44 -3.83 2.47 -22.36
C GLU A 44 -5.06 3.32 -22.06
N ARG A 45 -5.86 3.59 -23.08
CA ARG A 45 -7.13 4.29 -22.92
C ARG A 45 -8.19 3.35 -22.36
N LEU A 46 -8.78 3.72 -21.24
CA LEU A 46 -9.83 2.96 -20.58
C LEU A 46 -11.19 3.41 -21.10
N VAL A 47 -11.75 2.65 -22.05
CA VAL A 47 -13.06 2.91 -22.64
C VAL A 47 -14.12 2.23 -21.77
N VAL A 48 -15.00 3.03 -21.18
CA VAL A 48 -16.03 2.55 -20.20
C VAL A 48 -16.90 1.42 -20.78
N THR A 49 -17.33 1.55 -22.04
CA THR A 49 -18.16 0.54 -22.71
C THR A 49 -17.42 -0.78 -22.93
N ASP A 50 -16.12 -0.73 -23.20
CA ASP A 50 -15.31 -1.92 -23.46
C ASP A 50 -15.03 -2.66 -22.15
N LEU A 51 -14.72 -1.92 -21.07
CA LEU A 51 -14.58 -2.47 -19.74
C LEU A 51 -15.90 -3.07 -19.23
N ALA A 52 -17.03 -2.41 -19.46
CA ALA A 52 -18.35 -2.92 -19.10
C ALA A 52 -18.63 -4.27 -19.79
N ARG A 53 -18.34 -4.35 -21.09
CA ARG A 53 -18.45 -5.61 -21.88
C ARG A 53 -17.52 -6.70 -21.38
N ARG A 54 -16.26 -6.35 -21.12
CA ARG A 54 -15.22 -7.27 -20.63
C ARG A 54 -15.58 -7.91 -19.29
N HIS A 55 -16.20 -7.13 -18.39
CA HIS A 55 -16.56 -7.58 -17.04
C HIS A 55 -18.03 -7.95 -16.87
N GLY A 56 -18.82 -8.01 -17.94
CA GLY A 56 -20.22 -8.42 -17.90
C GLY A 56 -21.13 -7.51 -17.06
N THR A 57 -20.85 -6.18 -17.04
CA THR A 57 -21.55 -5.22 -16.19
C THR A 57 -22.04 -4.00 -17.00
N SER A 58 -22.75 -3.09 -16.34
CA SER A 58 -23.15 -1.81 -16.93
C SER A 58 -22.05 -0.75 -16.82
N THR A 59 -22.23 0.40 -17.48
CA THR A 59 -21.22 1.46 -17.53
C THR A 59 -21.07 2.24 -16.21
N ASN A 60 -22.10 2.25 -15.33
CA ASN A 60 -22.04 3.00 -14.07
C ASN A 60 -21.03 2.42 -13.08
N PRO A 61 -21.05 1.11 -12.75
CA PRO A 61 -20.04 0.51 -11.89
C PRO A 61 -18.60 0.70 -12.41
N VAL A 62 -18.42 0.68 -13.75
CA VAL A 62 -17.11 0.97 -14.36
C VAL A 62 -16.66 2.39 -14.08
N ARG A 63 -17.56 3.38 -14.22
CA ARG A 63 -17.24 4.78 -13.94
C ARG A 63 -16.86 4.98 -12.48
N GLU A 64 -17.59 4.37 -11.56
CA GLU A 64 -17.29 4.39 -10.12
C GLU A 64 -15.91 3.77 -9.82
N ALA A 65 -15.65 2.58 -10.36
CA ALA A 65 -14.35 1.92 -10.22
C ALA A 65 -13.19 2.79 -10.76
N LEU A 66 -13.35 3.40 -11.94
CA LEU A 66 -12.35 4.30 -12.50
C LEU A 66 -12.14 5.57 -11.69
N GLN A 67 -13.17 6.11 -11.01
CA GLN A 67 -13.02 7.24 -10.10
C GLN A 67 -12.24 6.87 -8.83
N LEU A 68 -12.49 5.69 -8.26
CA LEU A 68 -11.73 5.17 -7.14
C LEU A 68 -10.25 4.98 -7.52
N LEU A 69 -10.00 4.30 -8.65
CA LEU A 69 -8.64 4.09 -9.19
C LEU A 69 -7.91 5.40 -9.52
N ARG A 70 -8.64 6.45 -9.93
CA ARG A 70 -8.08 7.80 -10.07
C ARG A 70 -7.64 8.36 -8.71
N GLY A 71 -8.50 8.22 -7.70
CA GLY A 71 -8.21 8.65 -6.34
C GLY A 71 -6.95 8.03 -5.77
N GLU A 72 -6.65 6.78 -6.15
CA GLU A 72 -5.47 6.02 -5.73
C GLU A 72 -4.25 6.22 -6.65
N GLY A 73 -4.42 6.88 -7.79
CA GLY A 73 -3.32 7.16 -8.70
C GLY A 73 -3.04 6.09 -9.76
N PHE A 74 -3.86 5.04 -9.90
CA PHE A 74 -3.72 4.05 -10.97
C PHE A 74 -4.24 4.53 -12.32
N VAL A 75 -5.15 5.49 -12.31
CA VAL A 75 -5.81 6.04 -13.50
C VAL A 75 -5.66 7.54 -13.53
N THR A 76 -5.41 8.09 -14.71
CA THR A 76 -5.43 9.53 -14.97
C THR A 76 -6.60 9.87 -15.89
N PHE A 77 -7.24 11.04 -15.66
CA PHE A 77 -8.24 11.58 -16.57
C PHE A 77 -7.61 12.74 -17.34
N VAL A 78 -7.59 12.62 -18.65
CA VAL A 78 -7.10 13.66 -19.54
C VAL A 78 -8.31 14.37 -20.16
N ALA A 79 -8.36 15.70 -20.07
CA ALA A 79 -9.44 16.50 -20.65
C ALA A 79 -9.67 16.12 -22.12
N ASN A 80 -10.92 15.86 -22.50
CA ASN A 80 -11.37 15.44 -23.83
C ASN A 80 -10.77 14.10 -24.35
N ARG A 81 -9.96 13.39 -23.55
CA ARG A 81 -9.33 12.10 -23.93
C ARG A 81 -9.73 10.93 -23.05
N GLY A 82 -10.51 11.17 -21.98
CA GLY A 82 -11.03 10.15 -21.08
C GLY A 82 -10.00 9.62 -20.09
N ALA A 83 -10.28 8.43 -19.55
CA ALA A 83 -9.43 7.76 -18.58
C ALA A 83 -8.28 6.99 -19.26
N ARG A 84 -7.11 6.98 -18.63
CA ARG A 84 -5.94 6.21 -19.05
C ARG A 84 -5.27 5.56 -17.84
N VAL A 85 -4.66 4.39 -18.07
CA VAL A 85 -3.77 3.75 -17.10
C VAL A 85 -2.56 4.65 -16.84
N ARG A 86 -2.29 4.97 -15.57
CA ARG A 86 -1.06 5.68 -15.20
C ARG A 86 0.14 4.75 -15.40
N PRO A 87 1.22 5.18 -16.05
CA PRO A 87 2.48 4.45 -16.00
C PRO A 87 2.97 4.31 -14.55
N ILE A 88 3.20 3.08 -14.13
CA ILE A 88 3.86 2.79 -12.85
C ILE A 88 5.33 2.58 -13.17
N ASP A 89 6.02 3.67 -13.47
CA ASP A 89 7.45 3.69 -13.78
C ASP A 89 8.31 3.92 -12.53
N GLN A 90 9.63 3.94 -12.71
CA GLN A 90 10.57 4.11 -11.59
C GLN A 90 10.46 5.49 -10.95
N ASP A 91 10.21 6.53 -11.73
CA ASP A 91 10.10 7.90 -11.21
C ASP A 91 8.87 8.02 -10.32
N PHE A 92 7.72 7.50 -10.76
CA PHE A 92 6.50 7.49 -9.96
C PHE A 92 6.65 6.70 -8.65
N VAL A 93 7.28 5.52 -8.71
CA VAL A 93 7.53 4.70 -7.51
C VAL A 93 8.52 5.38 -6.55
N ARG A 94 9.59 5.99 -7.08
CA ARG A 94 10.54 6.79 -6.29
C ARG A 94 9.83 7.92 -5.56
N ASP A 95 9.05 8.71 -6.28
CA ASP A 95 8.34 9.89 -5.73
C ASP A 95 7.41 9.47 -4.57
N ILE A 96 6.74 8.30 -4.68
CA ILE A 96 5.91 7.76 -3.59
C ILE A 96 6.76 7.41 -2.36
N TYR A 97 7.91 6.74 -2.53
CA TYR A 97 8.80 6.42 -1.41
C TYR A 97 9.38 7.67 -0.77
N GLU A 98 9.77 8.68 -1.55
CA GLU A 98 10.26 9.96 -1.03
C GLU A 98 9.19 10.66 -0.17
N ILE A 99 7.92 10.66 -0.60
CA ILE A 99 6.81 11.17 0.23
C ILE A 99 6.65 10.32 1.49
N GLY A 100 6.77 9.00 1.41
CA GLY A 100 6.73 8.10 2.57
C GLY A 100 7.78 8.47 3.62
N VAL A 101 9.02 8.70 3.20
CA VAL A 101 10.13 9.15 4.06
C VAL A 101 9.82 10.49 4.75
N LEU A 102 9.07 11.38 4.10
CA LEU A 102 8.68 12.67 4.68
C LEU A 102 7.55 12.56 5.70
N ILE A 103 6.54 11.69 5.47
CA ILE A 103 5.34 11.67 6.29
C ILE A 103 5.33 10.56 7.35
N GLU A 104 5.86 9.36 7.07
CA GLU A 104 5.78 8.23 7.99
C GLU A 104 6.50 8.44 9.31
N PRO A 105 7.66 9.12 9.38
CA PRO A 105 8.28 9.47 10.67
C PRO A 105 7.38 10.33 11.57
N ALA A 106 6.63 11.27 11.00
CA ALA A 106 5.71 12.12 11.75
C ALA A 106 4.49 11.32 12.26
N LEU A 107 3.93 10.43 11.40
CA LEU A 107 2.84 9.53 11.77
C LEU A 107 3.27 8.57 12.89
N THR A 108 4.48 8.00 12.77
CA THR A 108 5.05 7.08 13.77
C THR A 108 5.30 7.75 15.10
N ARG A 109 5.87 8.96 15.11
CA ARG A 109 6.13 9.73 16.34
C ARG A 109 4.84 9.97 17.14
N TRP A 110 3.78 10.37 16.45
CA TRP A 110 2.48 10.53 17.05
C TRP A 110 1.93 9.21 17.60
N PHE A 111 2.02 8.13 16.81
CA PHE A 111 1.53 6.81 17.21
C PHE A 111 2.20 6.32 18.49
N VAL A 112 3.53 6.42 18.60
CA VAL A 112 4.28 5.98 19.78
C VAL A 112 3.77 6.68 21.05
N ASN A 113 3.46 7.98 20.97
CA ASN A 113 2.92 8.75 22.08
C ASN A 113 1.47 8.41 22.46
N MET A 114 0.74 7.75 21.56
CA MET A 114 -0.69 7.43 21.71
C MET A 114 -0.98 5.94 21.78
N ALA A 115 0.04 5.09 21.60
CA ALA A 115 -0.10 3.65 21.53
C ALA A 115 -0.64 3.06 22.83
N THR A 116 -1.63 2.19 22.72
CA THR A 116 -2.19 1.42 23.82
C THR A 116 -1.55 0.04 23.93
N GLY A 117 -1.80 -0.67 25.03
CA GLY A 117 -1.40 -2.08 25.15
C GLY A 117 -2.01 -2.98 24.07
N GLU A 118 -3.24 -2.67 23.64
CA GLU A 118 -3.93 -3.39 22.58
C GLU A 118 -3.26 -3.16 21.20
N ASP A 119 -2.82 -1.94 20.91
CA ASP A 119 -2.09 -1.63 19.69
C ASP A 119 -0.77 -2.39 19.64
N ILE A 120 -0.04 -2.44 20.74
CA ILE A 120 1.23 -3.17 20.86
C ILE A 120 1.01 -4.67 20.67
N ALA A 121 -0.03 -5.24 21.31
CA ALA A 121 -0.37 -6.65 21.16
C ALA A 121 -0.73 -7.00 19.70
N GLU A 122 -1.46 -6.12 19.02
CA GLU A 122 -1.81 -6.32 17.61
C GLU A 122 -0.59 -6.20 16.69
N LEU A 123 0.34 -5.26 16.92
CA LEU A 123 1.61 -5.20 16.20
C LEU A 123 2.44 -6.48 16.38
N GLU A 124 2.52 -7.01 17.60
CA GLU A 124 3.22 -8.27 17.89
C GLU A 124 2.58 -9.47 17.20
N ARG A 125 1.25 -9.54 17.22
CA ARG A 125 0.48 -10.60 16.54
C ARG A 125 0.72 -10.58 15.03
N LEU A 126 0.63 -9.41 14.42
CA LEU A 126 0.85 -9.24 12.97
C LEU A 126 2.29 -9.57 12.59
N GLN A 127 3.27 -9.14 13.39
CA GLN A 127 4.67 -9.47 13.17
C GLN A 127 4.93 -10.97 13.27
N GLY A 128 4.29 -11.66 14.23
CA GLY A 128 4.34 -13.12 14.31
C GLY A 128 3.86 -13.79 13.02
N LEU A 129 2.73 -13.34 12.46
CA LEU A 129 2.20 -13.86 11.19
C LEU A 129 3.12 -13.54 9.99
N ILE A 130 3.77 -12.37 9.98
CA ILE A 130 4.76 -12.01 8.96
C ILE A 130 5.96 -12.98 9.02
N GLU A 131 6.45 -13.28 10.21
CA GLU A 131 7.56 -14.22 10.43
C GLU A 131 7.19 -15.66 10.05
N GLU A 132 5.98 -16.12 10.39
CA GLU A 132 5.46 -17.43 10.00
C GLU A 132 5.36 -17.54 8.47
N ASN A 133 4.86 -16.51 7.80
CA ASN A 133 4.81 -16.47 6.34
C ASN A 133 6.21 -16.48 5.71
N ASN A 134 7.19 -15.86 6.34
CA ASN A 134 8.59 -15.80 5.89
C ASN A 134 8.78 -15.58 4.39
N PHE A 135 7.94 -14.70 3.80
CA PHE A 135 7.90 -14.42 2.35
C PHE A 135 7.62 -15.64 1.45
N ALA A 136 7.06 -16.72 1.98
CA ALA A 136 6.66 -17.88 1.19
C ALA A 136 5.51 -17.51 0.22
N ASP A 137 4.57 -16.72 0.70
CA ASP A 137 3.52 -16.09 -0.09
C ASP A 137 3.70 -14.57 -0.06
N THR A 138 4.11 -14.01 -1.19
CA THR A 138 4.37 -12.55 -1.33
C THR A 138 3.08 -11.72 -1.25
N PHE A 139 1.95 -12.29 -1.67
CA PHE A 139 0.65 -11.63 -1.54
C PHE A 139 0.28 -11.51 -0.06
N ARG A 140 0.31 -12.63 0.65
CA ARG A 140 0.02 -12.67 2.09
C ARG A 140 0.98 -11.79 2.90
N HIS A 141 2.27 -11.82 2.56
CA HIS A 141 3.25 -10.93 3.19
C HIS A 141 2.85 -9.46 3.02
N SER A 142 2.51 -9.04 1.81
CA SER A 142 2.13 -7.66 1.52
C SER A 142 0.86 -7.21 2.24
N GLU A 143 -0.11 -8.12 2.45
CA GLU A 143 -1.31 -7.84 3.25
C GLU A 143 -0.98 -7.65 4.74
N LEU A 144 -0.20 -8.57 5.30
CA LEU A 144 0.20 -8.53 6.71
C LEU A 144 1.05 -7.29 7.02
N ASP A 145 1.99 -6.97 6.15
CA ASP A 145 2.84 -5.79 6.26
C ASP A 145 2.02 -4.48 6.14
N THR A 146 1.03 -4.46 5.26
CA THR A 146 0.09 -3.34 5.19
C THR A 146 -0.76 -3.23 6.46
N ALA A 147 -1.26 -4.34 6.98
CA ALA A 147 -2.03 -4.35 8.23
C ALA A 147 -1.19 -3.85 9.41
N PHE A 148 0.08 -4.28 9.52
CA PHE A 148 1.02 -3.82 10.53
C PHE A 148 1.16 -2.29 10.57
N HIS A 149 1.45 -1.67 9.43
CA HIS A 149 1.55 -0.21 9.34
C HIS A 149 0.20 0.51 9.52
N THR A 150 -0.92 -0.13 9.14
CA THR A 150 -2.26 0.42 9.33
C THR A 150 -2.60 0.59 10.81
N VAL A 151 -2.21 -0.34 11.70
CA VAL A 151 -2.36 -0.19 13.15
C VAL A 151 -1.77 1.13 13.61
N MET A 152 -0.61 1.51 13.08
CA MET A 152 0.11 2.73 13.48
C MET A 152 -0.55 4.01 12.96
N TYR A 153 -1.13 4.02 11.75
CA TYR A 153 -1.44 5.27 11.06
C TYR A 153 -2.94 5.55 10.89
N GLN A 154 -3.82 4.54 10.95
CA GLN A 154 -5.25 4.71 10.67
C GLN A 154 -5.98 5.69 11.60
N ARG A 155 -5.51 5.88 12.83
CA ARG A 155 -6.11 6.76 13.83
C ARG A 155 -5.42 8.11 13.97
N HIS A 156 -4.45 8.41 13.09
CA HIS A 156 -3.70 9.67 13.19
C HIS A 156 -4.63 10.88 13.05
N TYR A 157 -4.42 11.94 13.87
CA TYR A 157 -5.26 13.13 13.86
C TYR A 157 -5.25 13.88 12.53
N ASN A 158 -4.12 13.89 11.83
CA ASN A 158 -4.02 14.45 10.49
C ASN A 158 -4.53 13.42 9.47
N ARG A 159 -5.84 13.51 9.19
CA ARG A 159 -6.53 12.59 8.28
C ARG A 159 -5.98 12.63 6.87
N HIS A 160 -5.60 13.81 6.38
CA HIS A 160 -5.04 13.94 5.03
C HIS A 160 -3.70 13.23 4.89
N ALA A 161 -2.83 13.29 5.90
CA ALA A 161 -1.57 12.54 5.89
C ALA A 161 -1.82 11.02 5.93
N ALA A 162 -2.74 10.55 6.77
CA ALA A 162 -3.11 9.14 6.84
C ALA A 162 -3.73 8.63 5.53
N GLU A 163 -4.62 9.41 4.90
CA GLU A 163 -5.22 9.08 3.61
C GLU A 163 -4.19 9.08 2.48
N LEU A 164 -3.24 10.02 2.48
CA LEU A 164 -2.17 10.07 1.50
C LEU A 164 -1.26 8.84 1.64
N TRP A 165 -0.86 8.51 2.87
CA TRP A 165 -0.11 7.29 3.17
C TRP A 165 -0.84 6.06 2.64
N TRP A 166 -2.14 5.92 2.94
CA TRP A 166 -2.95 4.79 2.51
C TRP A 166 -2.97 4.63 0.98
N LYS A 167 -3.23 5.71 0.23
CA LYS A 167 -3.21 5.71 -1.23
C LYS A 167 -1.87 5.26 -1.80
N HIS A 168 -0.78 5.77 -1.24
CA HIS A 168 0.56 5.38 -1.66
C HIS A 168 0.86 3.93 -1.31
N ARG A 169 0.43 3.48 -0.13
CA ARG A 169 0.59 2.10 0.31
C ARG A 169 -0.07 1.11 -0.65
N GLU A 170 -1.27 1.39 -1.14
CA GLU A 170 -1.97 0.56 -2.10
C GLU A 170 -1.18 0.43 -3.43
N VAL A 171 -0.59 1.53 -3.91
CA VAL A 171 0.27 1.50 -5.10
C VAL A 171 1.52 0.66 -4.83
N LEU A 172 2.21 0.89 -3.72
CA LEU A 172 3.43 0.16 -3.37
C LEU A 172 3.16 -1.33 -3.15
N ARG A 173 2.03 -1.68 -2.53
CA ARG A 173 1.57 -3.07 -2.37
C ARG A 173 1.42 -3.76 -3.72
N ALA A 174 0.82 -3.06 -4.67
CA ALA A 174 0.64 -3.55 -6.03
C ALA A 174 1.97 -3.75 -6.77
N VAL A 175 2.91 -2.82 -6.60
CA VAL A 175 4.23 -2.86 -7.22
C VAL A 175 5.09 -3.98 -6.61
N SER A 176 5.18 -4.05 -5.29
CA SER A 176 6.05 -5.00 -4.58
C SER A 176 5.68 -6.46 -4.83
N ARG A 177 4.41 -6.77 -5.10
CA ARG A 177 3.97 -8.13 -5.51
C ARG A 177 4.66 -8.64 -6.78
N ARG A 178 5.19 -7.76 -7.60
CA ARG A 178 5.86 -8.10 -8.88
C ARG A 178 7.33 -8.46 -8.71
N PHE A 179 7.88 -8.28 -7.51
CA PHE A 179 9.30 -8.43 -7.24
C PHE A 179 9.55 -9.33 -6.04
N ASN A 180 10.58 -10.14 -6.15
CA ASN A 180 11.01 -10.98 -5.04
C ASN A 180 11.95 -10.19 -4.12
N PHE A 181 11.69 -10.25 -2.83
CA PHE A 181 12.61 -9.69 -1.86
C PHE A 181 13.87 -10.56 -1.75
N THR A 182 15.04 -9.91 -1.82
CA THR A 182 16.32 -10.60 -1.53
C THR A 182 16.36 -11.09 -0.08
N LEU A 183 17.12 -12.14 0.20
CA LEU A 183 17.28 -12.66 1.56
C LEU A 183 17.74 -11.58 2.55
N ALA A 184 18.67 -10.71 2.11
CA ALA A 184 19.14 -9.59 2.92
C ALA A 184 18.02 -8.61 3.27
N ARG A 185 17.13 -8.25 2.31
CA ARG A 185 16.00 -7.34 2.57
C ARG A 185 14.94 -7.98 3.44
N ARG A 186 14.64 -9.28 3.25
CA ARG A 186 13.72 -10.03 4.12
C ARG A 186 14.20 -10.00 5.58
N ALA A 187 15.46 -10.32 5.82
CA ALA A 187 16.06 -10.28 7.15
C ALA A 187 16.04 -8.86 7.75
N ALA A 188 16.26 -7.83 6.93
CA ALA A 188 16.19 -6.45 7.36
C ALA A 188 14.77 -6.06 7.79
N ILE A 189 13.75 -6.36 7.00
CA ILE A 189 12.34 -6.08 7.33
C ILE A 189 11.96 -6.71 8.67
N MET A 190 12.25 -8.01 8.86
CA MET A 190 11.93 -8.71 10.10
C MET A 190 12.58 -8.05 11.32
N ARG A 191 13.86 -7.70 11.22
CA ARG A 191 14.59 -7.04 12.29
C ARG A 191 14.05 -5.63 12.56
N GLU A 192 13.84 -4.85 11.52
CA GLU A 192 13.34 -3.48 11.60
C GLU A 192 11.95 -3.41 12.25
N HIS A 193 11.04 -4.33 11.92
CA HIS A 193 9.72 -4.40 12.57
C HIS A 193 9.83 -4.78 14.06
N ARG A 194 10.69 -5.73 14.44
CA ARG A 194 10.91 -6.09 15.85
C ARG A 194 11.49 -4.92 16.64
N GLU A 195 12.46 -4.22 16.07
CA GLU A 195 13.06 -3.02 16.65
C GLU A 195 12.04 -1.89 16.79
N LEU A 196 11.17 -1.71 15.79
CA LEU A 196 10.08 -0.73 15.83
C LEU A 196 9.10 -1.02 16.98
N ILE A 197 8.67 -2.27 17.15
CA ILE A 197 7.81 -2.67 18.27
C ILE A 197 8.51 -2.39 19.61
N ALA A 198 9.81 -2.67 19.71
CA ALA A 198 10.58 -2.40 20.93
C ALA A 198 10.60 -0.89 21.27
N HIS A 199 10.82 -0.02 20.28
CA HIS A 199 10.77 1.43 20.47
C HIS A 199 9.36 1.93 20.84
N VAL A 200 8.30 1.35 20.25
CA VAL A 200 6.91 1.65 20.63
C VAL A 200 6.66 1.31 22.09
N LYS A 201 7.07 0.10 22.54
CA LYS A 201 6.93 -0.32 23.94
C LYS A 201 7.70 0.56 24.93
N ALA A 202 8.86 1.04 24.51
CA ALA A 202 9.71 1.92 25.33
C ALA A 202 9.28 3.38 25.28
N GLY A 203 8.30 3.78 24.47
CA GLY A 203 7.90 5.16 24.27
C GLY A 203 8.95 6.03 23.58
N GLU A 204 9.86 5.42 22.82
CA GLU A 204 11.00 6.07 22.17
C GLU A 204 10.60 6.62 20.80
N ALA A 205 9.77 7.65 20.77
CA ALA A 205 9.12 8.17 19.55
C ALA A 205 10.11 8.63 18.48
N ASP A 206 11.23 9.28 18.84
CA ASP A 206 12.22 9.75 17.87
C ASP A 206 13.01 8.59 17.26
N LYS A 207 13.39 7.58 18.05
CA LYS A 207 14.07 6.39 17.55
C LYS A 207 13.18 5.57 16.61
N ALA A 208 11.89 5.42 16.96
CA ALA A 208 10.91 4.78 16.10
C ALA A 208 10.75 5.53 14.76
N ALA A 209 10.72 6.87 14.80
CA ALA A 209 10.63 7.71 13.61
C ALA A 209 11.87 7.64 12.72
N GLU A 210 13.07 7.61 13.28
CA GLU A 210 14.32 7.40 12.53
C GLU A 210 14.37 6.00 11.92
N LEU A 211 13.94 4.99 12.66
CA LEU A 211 13.90 3.62 12.18
C LEU A 211 12.93 3.46 11.01
N ILE A 212 11.72 4.01 11.10
CA ILE A 212 10.73 3.93 10.01
C ILE A 212 11.23 4.66 8.75
N SER A 213 11.93 5.80 8.88
CA SER A 213 12.55 6.48 7.75
C SER A 213 13.51 5.54 6.99
N ARG A 214 14.45 4.91 7.73
CA ARG A 214 15.38 3.93 7.15
C ARG A 214 14.69 2.71 6.54
N HIS A 215 13.61 2.24 7.18
CA HIS A 215 12.80 1.13 6.70
C HIS A 215 12.17 1.43 5.34
N VAL A 216 11.54 2.60 5.20
CA VAL A 216 10.91 3.07 3.96
C VAL A 216 11.95 3.28 2.86
N GLU A 217 13.06 3.95 3.17
CA GLU A 217 14.18 4.13 2.24
C GLU A 217 14.76 2.80 1.74
N GLY A 218 14.96 1.85 2.67
CA GLY A 218 15.48 0.52 2.35
C GLY A 218 14.53 -0.26 1.44
N SER A 219 13.22 -0.17 1.68
CA SER A 219 12.19 -0.78 0.83
C SER A 219 12.17 -0.13 -0.56
N GLY A 220 12.20 1.20 -0.63
CA GLY A 220 12.22 1.96 -1.87
C GLY A 220 13.43 1.63 -2.73
N ARG A 221 14.62 1.64 -2.14
CA ARG A 221 15.86 1.28 -2.82
C ARG A 221 15.79 -0.12 -3.42
N HIS A 222 15.34 -1.09 -2.62
CA HIS A 222 15.20 -2.47 -3.07
C HIS A 222 14.25 -2.60 -4.27
N VAL A 223 13.05 -2.02 -4.20
CA VAL A 223 12.04 -2.09 -5.28
C VAL A 223 12.56 -1.42 -6.55
N LEU A 224 13.18 -0.24 -6.45
CA LEU A 224 13.75 0.48 -7.60
C LEU A 224 14.89 -0.30 -8.27
N GLU A 225 15.75 -0.97 -7.50
CA GLU A 225 16.80 -1.86 -8.03
C GLU A 225 16.20 -3.04 -8.80
N GLN A 226 15.15 -3.67 -8.27
CA GLN A 226 14.45 -4.76 -8.96
C GLN A 226 13.76 -4.27 -10.26
N MET A 227 13.18 -3.07 -10.25
CA MET A 227 12.58 -2.46 -11.45
C MET A 227 13.65 -2.20 -12.53
N ARG A 228 14.83 -1.70 -12.15
CA ARG A 228 15.95 -1.46 -13.06
C ARG A 228 16.44 -2.77 -13.69
N ALA A 229 16.68 -3.80 -12.87
CA ALA A 229 17.11 -5.11 -13.33
C ALA A 229 16.13 -5.74 -14.34
N ARG A 230 14.82 -5.64 -14.04
CA ARG A 230 13.78 -6.15 -14.94
C ARG A 230 13.70 -5.38 -16.26
N ASN A 231 13.87 -4.07 -16.24
CA ASN A 231 13.86 -3.26 -17.46
C ASN A 231 15.08 -3.57 -18.34
N ALA A 232 16.27 -3.73 -17.73
CA ALA A 232 17.48 -4.14 -18.44
C ALA A 232 17.32 -5.52 -19.11
N ALA A 233 16.73 -6.51 -18.42
CA ALA A 233 16.47 -7.84 -18.96
C ALA A 233 15.43 -7.88 -20.09
N ARG A 234 14.62 -6.84 -20.27
CA ARG A 234 13.64 -6.72 -21.36
C ARG A 234 14.16 -5.97 -22.57
N ALA A 235 15.26 -5.23 -22.40
CA ALA A 235 15.87 -4.43 -23.47
C ALA A 235 17.01 -5.16 -24.20
N GLY A 236 17.51 -6.28 -23.63
CA GLY A 236 18.50 -7.19 -24.25
C GLY A 236 17.85 -8.44 -24.77
#